data_8ede60d5556b815cdbc59974b3f004ea
#
_entry.id   8ede60d5556b815cdbc59974b3f004ea
#
_cell.length_a   1.000
_cell.length_b   1.000
_cell.length_c   1.000
_cell.angle_alpha   90.00
_cell.angle_beta   90.00
_cell.angle_gamma   90.00
#
_symmetry.space_group_name_H-M   'P 1'
#
loop_
_entity.id
_entity.type
_entity.pdbx_description
1 polymer ?
#
loop_
_entity_poly.entity_id
_entity_poly.type
_entity_poly.pdbx_seq_one_letter_code
_entity_poly.pdbx_strand_id
1 'polypeptide(L)'
;MVRESEIREGEVAVEAPPPADAALYFIGRIRTPWTSRLETPRQGRPDGPVCRLEIFEPWLPALKGVDFYSNLEVIYWLHQSRRDIVLQSPKNNKSTRGTFSLRSPVRPNPIGTSIVRFVGIEGNTILVRGLDCLDDTPLLDIKPDRCEFTPLAPPQPGDFETE
;
A
#
# COMPACT_ATOMS: atom_id res chain seq x y z
N MET A 1 -0.19 -8.88 -16.84
CA MET A 1 -1.36 -8.24 -17.49
C MET A 1 -2.13 -7.48 -16.43
N VAL A 2 -2.44 -6.22 -16.70
CA VAL A 2 -3.20 -5.37 -15.77
C VAL A 2 -4.66 -5.84 -15.74
N ARG A 3 -5.26 -5.86 -14.55
CA ARG A 3 -6.67 -6.16 -14.33
C ARG A 3 -7.45 -4.87 -14.12
N GLU A 4 -8.60 -4.74 -14.71
CA GLU A 4 -9.58 -3.72 -14.33
C GLU A 4 -10.52 -4.29 -13.25
N SER A 5 -11.68 -4.75 -13.61
CA SER A 5 -12.68 -5.29 -12.66
C SER A 5 -13.20 -6.67 -13.05
N GLU A 6 -12.69 -7.24 -14.12
CA GLU A 6 -13.15 -8.52 -14.67
C GLU A 6 -12.78 -9.71 -13.76
N ILE A 7 -13.58 -10.76 -13.83
CA ILE A 7 -13.22 -12.10 -13.36
C ILE A 7 -12.67 -12.88 -14.55
N ARG A 8 -11.48 -13.45 -14.39
CA ARG A 8 -10.81 -14.22 -15.42
C ARG A 8 -11.16 -15.69 -15.33
N GLU A 9 -11.02 -16.41 -16.45
CA GLU A 9 -11.32 -17.84 -16.48
C GLU A 9 -10.51 -18.62 -15.42
N GLY A 10 -11.21 -19.45 -14.64
CA GLY A 10 -10.65 -20.23 -13.54
C GLY A 10 -10.54 -19.49 -12.22
N GLU A 11 -10.80 -18.21 -12.17
CA GLU A 11 -10.81 -17.46 -10.91
C GLU A 11 -12.07 -17.75 -10.09
N VAL A 12 -11.95 -17.67 -8.79
CA VAL A 12 -13.03 -17.91 -7.85
C VAL A 12 -13.27 -16.66 -7.01
N ALA A 13 -14.48 -16.13 -7.10
CA ALA A 13 -14.99 -15.11 -6.20
C ALA A 13 -15.88 -15.75 -5.13
N VAL A 14 -15.92 -15.13 -3.96
CA VAL A 14 -16.78 -15.53 -2.84
C VAL A 14 -17.79 -14.44 -2.53
N GLU A 15 -18.96 -14.84 -2.04
CA GLU A 15 -19.91 -13.92 -1.41
C GLU A 15 -19.56 -13.80 0.08
N ALA A 16 -19.43 -12.57 0.55
CA ALA A 16 -19.22 -12.26 1.94
C ALA A 16 -20.15 -11.12 2.36
N PRO A 17 -20.62 -11.11 3.62
CA PRO A 17 -21.38 -9.96 4.12
C PRO A 17 -20.51 -8.69 4.08
N PRO A 18 -21.11 -7.49 4.07
CA PRO A 18 -20.35 -6.25 4.22
C PRO A 18 -19.45 -6.32 5.45
N PRO A 19 -18.18 -5.84 5.34
CA PRO A 19 -17.24 -5.89 6.47
C PRO A 19 -17.74 -5.01 7.62
N ALA A 20 -17.71 -5.58 8.83
CA ALA A 20 -18.12 -4.93 10.06
C ALA A 20 -17.13 -5.13 11.23
N ASP A 21 -15.99 -5.77 10.96
CA ASP A 21 -15.05 -6.19 11.99
C ASP A 21 -14.16 -5.04 12.49
N ALA A 22 -13.87 -4.05 11.64
CA ALA A 22 -13.00 -2.93 11.97
C ALA A 22 -13.35 -1.68 11.17
N ALA A 23 -12.97 -0.51 11.71
CA ALA A 23 -12.99 0.75 11.01
C ALA A 23 -11.57 1.32 10.88
N LEU A 24 -11.30 2.04 9.79
CA LEU A 24 -10.02 2.69 9.50
C LEU A 24 -10.22 4.19 9.37
N TYR A 25 -9.22 4.97 9.79
CA TYR A 25 -9.10 6.38 9.41
C TYR A 25 -8.35 6.50 8.09
N PHE A 26 -8.87 7.29 7.18
CA PHE A 26 -8.06 7.82 6.08
C PHE A 26 -7.36 9.08 6.60
N ILE A 27 -6.09 8.96 6.92
CA ILE A 27 -5.31 10.05 7.52
C ILE A 27 -4.88 11.10 6.50
N GLY A 28 -5.10 10.83 5.24
CA GLY A 28 -4.74 11.69 4.13
C GLY A 28 -5.09 11.06 2.80
N ARG A 29 -4.53 11.61 1.74
CA ARG A 29 -4.65 11.07 0.39
C ARG A 29 -3.32 11.17 -0.33
N ILE A 30 -3.14 10.29 -1.30
CA ILE A 30 -1.94 10.21 -2.12
C ILE A 30 -2.23 10.85 -3.48
N ARG A 31 -1.34 11.75 -3.91
CA ARG A 31 -1.40 12.35 -5.24
C ARG A 31 -0.28 11.79 -6.10
N THR A 32 -0.66 11.17 -7.19
CA THR A 32 0.23 10.59 -8.20
C THR A 32 -0.16 11.08 -9.59
N PRO A 33 0.71 10.93 -10.61
CA PRO A 33 0.35 11.32 -11.97
C PRO A 33 -0.60 10.34 -12.68
N TRP A 34 -0.97 9.21 -12.06
CA TRP A 34 -1.73 8.15 -12.72
C TRP A 34 -3.21 8.19 -12.32
N THR A 35 -4.07 8.33 -13.32
CA THR A 35 -5.53 8.37 -13.16
C THR A 35 -6.21 7.07 -13.59
N SER A 36 -5.48 6.21 -14.28
CA SER A 36 -5.94 4.91 -14.77
C SER A 36 -4.96 3.81 -14.36
N ARG A 37 -5.49 2.62 -14.10
CA ARG A 37 -4.68 1.43 -13.81
C ARG A 37 -3.75 1.02 -14.94
N LEU A 38 -4.11 1.35 -16.17
CA LEU A 38 -3.26 1.09 -17.34
C LEU A 38 -2.00 1.96 -17.37
N GLU A 39 -2.01 3.08 -16.66
CA GLU A 39 -0.90 4.03 -16.60
C GLU A 39 0.03 3.79 -15.41
N THR A 40 -0.46 3.08 -14.37
CA THR A 40 0.34 2.84 -13.17
C THR A 40 1.52 1.91 -13.47
N PRO A 41 2.72 2.18 -12.90
CA PRO A 41 3.81 1.24 -12.99
C PRO A 41 3.46 -0.04 -12.23
N ARG A 42 4.09 -1.14 -12.62
CA ARG A 42 3.91 -2.42 -11.94
C ARG A 42 4.49 -2.41 -10.52
N GLN A 43 5.51 -1.58 -10.32
CA GLN A 43 6.16 -1.34 -9.03
C GLN A 43 6.74 0.07 -9.04
N GLY A 44 6.60 0.79 -7.93
CA GLY A 44 7.22 2.09 -7.75
C GLY A 44 8.75 2.02 -7.74
N ARG A 45 9.39 3.07 -8.23
CA ARG A 45 10.86 3.15 -8.33
C ARG A 45 11.38 4.37 -7.59
N PRO A 46 12.55 4.27 -6.93
CA PRO A 46 13.15 5.41 -6.23
C PRO A 46 13.49 6.61 -7.14
N ASP A 47 13.63 6.36 -8.44
CA ASP A 47 13.86 7.36 -9.47
C ASP A 47 12.59 7.78 -10.23
N GLY A 48 11.42 7.31 -9.77
CA GLY A 48 10.12 7.67 -10.33
C GLY A 48 9.70 9.12 -10.06
N PRO A 49 8.52 9.53 -10.51
CA PRO A 49 8.03 10.89 -10.31
C PRO A 49 7.86 11.22 -8.81
N VAL A 50 7.96 12.51 -8.48
CA VAL A 50 7.60 13.00 -7.16
C VAL A 50 6.10 12.89 -6.99
N CYS A 51 5.68 12.18 -5.94
CA CYS A 51 4.30 12.06 -5.52
C CYS A 51 4.11 12.80 -4.20
N ARG A 52 2.86 13.04 -3.81
CA ARG A 52 2.51 13.85 -2.65
C ARG A 52 1.63 13.04 -1.70
N LEU A 53 1.98 13.05 -0.42
CA LEU A 53 1.14 12.53 0.65
C LEU A 53 0.53 13.73 1.38
N GLU A 54 -0.72 14.04 1.09
CA GLU A 54 -1.46 15.14 1.72
C GLU A 54 -2.08 14.64 3.02
N ILE A 55 -1.65 15.19 4.16
CA ILE A 55 -2.11 14.76 5.49
C ILE A 55 -3.29 15.64 5.93
N PHE A 56 -4.34 15.00 6.43
CA PHE A 56 -5.53 15.68 6.94
C PHE A 56 -5.39 16.04 8.43
N GLU A 57 -6.07 17.10 8.83
CA GLU A 57 -6.30 17.34 10.26
C GLU A 57 -7.19 16.22 10.86
N PRO A 58 -6.96 15.77 12.09
CA PRO A 58 -6.04 16.35 13.09
C PRO A 58 -4.65 15.65 13.11
N TRP A 59 -4.23 14.99 12.04
CA TRP A 59 -3.06 14.08 12.03
C TRP A 59 -1.73 14.78 11.75
N LEU A 60 -1.71 16.07 11.42
CA LEU A 60 -0.48 16.80 11.09
C LEU A 60 0.61 16.71 12.16
N PRO A 61 0.33 16.79 13.46
CA PRO A 61 1.37 16.67 14.49
C PRO A 61 2.16 15.37 14.44
N ALA A 62 1.59 14.31 13.87
CA ALA A 62 2.24 13.01 13.72
C ALA A 62 3.41 13.02 12.71
N LEU A 63 3.56 14.08 11.92
CA LEU A 63 4.68 14.24 10.98
C LEU A 63 6.02 14.59 11.65
N LYS A 64 6.00 14.97 12.91
CA LYS A 64 7.22 15.38 13.62
C LYS A 64 8.28 14.27 13.60
N GLY A 65 9.44 14.56 12.99
CA GLY A 65 10.57 13.63 12.93
C GLY A 65 10.54 12.68 11.72
N VAL A 66 9.55 12.77 10.84
CA VAL A 66 9.51 11.92 9.62
C VAL A 66 10.66 12.21 8.68
N ASP A 67 11.18 13.42 8.71
CA ASP A 67 12.33 13.92 7.93
C ASP A 67 13.69 13.40 8.42
N PHE A 68 13.73 12.66 9.52
CA PHE A 68 14.96 11.98 9.96
C PHE A 68 15.32 10.74 9.13
N TYR A 69 14.38 10.25 8.30
CA TYR A 69 14.53 9.01 7.56
C TYR A 69 14.60 9.28 6.06
N SER A 70 15.48 8.56 5.37
CA SER A 70 15.62 8.64 3.91
C SER A 70 14.50 7.89 3.19
N ASN A 71 13.97 6.81 3.80
CA ASN A 71 12.92 6.00 3.25
C ASN A 71 11.79 5.80 4.25
N LEU A 72 10.57 5.75 3.72
CA LEU A 72 9.34 5.54 4.47
C LEU A 72 8.58 4.36 3.90
N GLU A 73 7.89 3.62 4.76
CA GLU A 73 6.85 2.67 4.38
C GLU A 73 5.51 3.39 4.37
N VAL A 74 4.88 3.46 3.21
CA VAL A 74 3.57 4.09 3.01
C VAL A 74 2.52 3.00 2.87
N ILE A 75 1.48 3.06 3.69
CA ILE A 75 0.37 2.10 3.72
C ILE A 75 -0.89 2.81 3.27
N TYR A 76 -1.60 2.21 2.31
CA TYR A 76 -2.74 2.85 1.67
C TYR A 76 -3.85 1.87 1.31
N TRP A 77 -5.03 2.41 1.08
CA TRP A 77 -6.23 1.66 0.75
C TRP A 77 -6.47 1.69 -0.76
N LEU A 78 -6.41 0.52 -1.39
CA LEU A 78 -6.65 0.37 -2.83
C LEU A 78 -8.14 0.38 -3.12
N HIS A 79 -8.75 1.54 -2.99
CA HIS A 79 -10.20 1.78 -2.94
C HIS A 79 -10.99 1.37 -4.19
N GLN A 80 -10.33 1.16 -5.31
CA GLN A 80 -10.96 0.71 -6.55
C GLN A 80 -10.78 -0.79 -6.81
N SER A 81 -10.20 -1.54 -5.88
CA SER A 81 -9.92 -2.95 -6.07
C SER A 81 -11.08 -3.82 -5.60
N ARG A 82 -11.33 -4.92 -6.31
CA ARG A 82 -12.25 -5.97 -5.87
C ARG A 82 -11.76 -6.61 -4.59
N ARG A 83 -12.71 -7.11 -3.78
CA ARG A 83 -12.41 -7.71 -2.48
C ARG A 83 -12.81 -9.19 -2.39
N ASP A 84 -13.34 -9.77 -3.44
CA ASP A 84 -14.10 -11.03 -3.43
C ASP A 84 -13.38 -12.20 -4.12
N ILE A 85 -12.27 -11.99 -4.83
CA ILE A 85 -11.57 -13.03 -5.56
C ILE A 85 -10.54 -13.72 -4.65
N VAL A 86 -10.69 -15.01 -4.44
CA VAL A 86 -9.84 -15.83 -3.58
C VAL A 86 -8.83 -16.70 -4.35
N LEU A 87 -9.14 -17.06 -5.59
CA LEU A 87 -8.21 -17.66 -6.54
C LEU A 87 -8.07 -16.74 -7.75
N GLN A 88 -6.85 -16.38 -8.11
CA GLN A 88 -6.55 -15.45 -9.17
C GLN A 88 -5.71 -16.08 -10.27
N SER A 89 -5.93 -15.65 -11.51
CA SER A 89 -5.11 -15.99 -12.68
C SER A 89 -4.24 -14.80 -13.09
N PRO A 90 -3.05 -14.62 -12.49
CA PRO A 90 -2.22 -13.43 -12.70
C PRO A 90 -1.80 -13.23 -14.15
N LYS A 91 -1.57 -14.34 -14.85
CA LYS A 91 -1.14 -14.33 -16.26
C LYS A 91 -2.31 -14.45 -17.24
N ASN A 92 -3.55 -14.54 -16.74
CA ASN A 92 -4.73 -14.76 -17.56
C ASN A 92 -4.62 -15.99 -18.50
N ASN A 93 -4.08 -17.08 -17.99
CA ASN A 93 -3.78 -18.30 -18.75
C ASN A 93 -4.40 -19.55 -18.10
N LYS A 94 -5.47 -19.40 -17.32
CA LYS A 94 -6.17 -20.45 -16.53
C LYS A 94 -5.37 -21.01 -15.35
N SER A 95 -4.07 -20.75 -15.25
CA SER A 95 -3.30 -21.12 -14.07
C SER A 95 -3.66 -20.20 -12.92
N THR A 96 -4.11 -20.78 -11.81
CA THR A 96 -4.58 -20.03 -10.66
C THR A 96 -3.67 -20.18 -9.44
N ARG A 97 -3.68 -19.14 -8.60
CA ARG A 97 -3.00 -19.10 -7.31
C ARG A 97 -3.89 -18.46 -6.28
N GLY A 98 -3.78 -18.89 -5.03
CA GLY A 98 -4.47 -18.24 -3.91
C GLY A 98 -4.06 -16.78 -3.77
N THR A 99 -5.02 -15.93 -3.48
CA THR A 99 -4.81 -14.47 -3.34
C THR A 99 -3.68 -14.15 -2.37
N PHE A 100 -3.56 -14.87 -1.26
CA PHE A 100 -2.53 -14.60 -0.25
C PHE A 100 -1.11 -15.02 -0.67
N SER A 101 -0.97 -15.76 -1.76
CA SER A 101 0.34 -16.04 -2.38
C SER A 101 0.76 -14.99 -3.40
N LEU A 102 0.01 -13.91 -3.54
CA LEU A 102 0.20 -12.83 -4.50
C LEU A 102 0.24 -11.48 -3.79
N ARG A 103 0.92 -10.52 -4.40
CA ARG A 103 0.87 -9.10 -4.01
C ARG A 103 -0.14 -8.30 -4.83
N SER A 104 -1.11 -8.98 -5.41
CA SER A 104 -2.20 -8.36 -6.15
C SER A 104 -3.01 -7.40 -5.27
N PRO A 105 -3.45 -6.26 -5.82
CA PRO A 105 -4.37 -5.35 -5.11
C PRO A 105 -5.75 -5.96 -4.84
N VAL A 106 -6.14 -6.97 -5.61
CA VAL A 106 -7.42 -7.67 -5.45
C VAL A 106 -7.30 -8.64 -4.28
N ARG A 107 -7.88 -8.27 -3.15
CA ARG A 107 -7.82 -9.03 -1.89
C ARG A 107 -8.92 -8.59 -0.93
N PRO A 108 -9.27 -9.41 0.09
CA PRO A 108 -10.34 -9.08 1.03
C PRO A 108 -10.18 -7.72 1.69
N ASN A 109 -8.96 -7.39 2.12
CA ASN A 109 -8.57 -6.07 2.58
C ASN A 109 -7.51 -5.53 1.63
N PRO A 110 -7.89 -4.67 0.66
CA PRO A 110 -6.98 -4.21 -0.38
C PRO A 110 -6.03 -3.13 0.14
N ILE A 111 -5.19 -3.51 1.08
CA ILE A 111 -4.16 -2.67 1.68
C ILE A 111 -2.88 -2.82 0.87
N GLY A 112 -2.41 -1.69 0.34
CA GLY A 112 -1.14 -1.60 -0.36
C GLY A 112 -0.04 -1.07 0.56
N THR A 113 1.19 -1.43 0.26
CA THR A 113 2.37 -0.91 0.93
C THR A 113 3.48 -0.67 -0.09
N SER A 114 4.19 0.45 0.07
CA SER A 114 5.34 0.81 -0.76
C SER A 114 6.43 1.40 0.11
N ILE A 115 7.67 0.97 -0.12
CA ILE A 115 8.84 1.68 0.41
C ILE A 115 9.16 2.81 -0.55
N VAL A 116 9.13 4.03 -0.04
CA VAL A 116 9.32 5.24 -0.82
C VAL A 116 10.51 6.04 -0.31
N ARG A 117 11.16 6.76 -1.23
CA ARG A 117 12.21 7.70 -0.88
C ARG A 117 11.58 9.02 -0.41
N PHE A 118 11.97 9.48 0.76
CA PHE A 118 11.62 10.80 1.27
C PHE A 118 12.32 11.89 0.44
N VAL A 119 11.58 12.90 0.04
CA VAL A 119 12.10 14.04 -0.74
C VAL A 119 12.05 15.33 0.07
N GLY A 120 10.97 15.58 0.79
CA GLY A 120 10.79 16.80 1.57
C GLY A 120 9.39 16.93 2.16
N ILE A 121 9.17 18.03 2.87
CA ILE A 121 7.86 18.41 3.43
C ILE A 121 7.54 19.83 2.97
N GLU A 122 6.31 20.03 2.51
CA GLU A 122 5.73 21.31 2.16
C GLU A 122 4.37 21.47 2.89
N GLY A 123 4.36 22.18 4.00
CA GLY A 123 3.15 22.36 4.80
C GLY A 123 2.61 21.04 5.33
N ASN A 124 1.41 20.65 4.92
CA ASN A 124 0.77 19.39 5.30
C ASN A 124 1.11 18.22 4.37
N THR A 125 2.06 18.38 3.47
CA THR A 125 2.33 17.44 2.39
C THR A 125 3.75 16.92 2.48
N ILE A 126 3.91 15.58 2.45
CA ILE A 126 5.20 14.91 2.28
C ILE A 126 5.42 14.64 0.79
N LEU A 127 6.60 14.99 0.30
CA LEU A 127 7.03 14.67 -1.07
C LEU A 127 7.85 13.37 -1.05
N VAL A 128 7.49 12.43 -1.91
CA VAL A 128 8.12 11.10 -1.97
C VAL A 128 8.30 10.63 -3.42
N ARG A 129 9.19 9.64 -3.61
CA ARG A 129 9.33 8.89 -4.87
C ARG A 129 9.21 7.40 -4.60
N GLY A 130 8.56 6.65 -5.47
CA GLY A 130 8.46 5.19 -5.36
C GLY A 130 7.04 4.65 -5.17
N LEU A 131 6.02 5.48 -5.33
CA LEU A 131 4.63 5.03 -5.35
C LEU A 131 4.24 4.43 -6.70
N ASP A 132 3.22 3.58 -6.68
CA ASP A 132 2.66 2.90 -7.85
C ASP A 132 1.12 2.84 -7.83
N CYS A 133 0.49 3.59 -6.94
CA CYS A 133 -0.96 3.64 -6.80
C CYS A 133 -1.59 4.77 -7.63
N LEU A 134 -2.90 4.68 -7.82
CA LEU A 134 -3.68 5.70 -8.51
C LEU A 134 -3.68 7.03 -7.74
N ASP A 135 -3.88 8.11 -8.47
CA ASP A 135 -4.18 9.41 -7.87
C ASP A 135 -5.41 9.33 -6.95
N ASP A 136 -5.41 10.12 -5.91
CA ASP A 136 -6.48 10.18 -4.89
C ASP A 136 -6.65 8.89 -4.07
N THR A 137 -5.65 8.00 -4.03
CA THR A 137 -5.66 6.82 -3.17
C THR A 137 -5.66 7.23 -1.70
N PRO A 138 -6.60 6.70 -0.87
CA PRO A 138 -6.64 7.00 0.55
C PRO A 138 -5.38 6.51 1.27
N LEU A 139 -4.79 7.38 2.09
CA LEU A 139 -3.62 7.10 2.90
C LEU A 139 -4.05 6.56 4.26
N LEU A 140 -3.47 5.43 4.68
CA LEU A 140 -3.78 4.78 5.95
C LEU A 140 -2.72 5.05 7.03
N ASP A 141 -1.43 4.95 6.67
CA ASP A 141 -0.35 5.04 7.65
C ASP A 141 0.98 5.34 6.96
N ILE A 142 1.91 5.87 7.73
CA ILE A 142 3.29 6.12 7.33
C ILE A 142 4.18 5.62 8.47
N LYS A 143 5.19 4.83 8.12
CA LYS A 143 6.19 4.33 9.07
C LYS A 143 7.59 4.61 8.53
N PRO A 144 8.60 4.79 9.38
CA PRO A 144 9.97 4.74 8.90
C PRO A 144 10.27 3.36 8.29
N ASP A 145 11.09 3.32 7.23
CA ASP A 145 11.55 2.05 6.68
C ASP A 145 12.36 1.30 7.74
N ARG A 146 11.97 0.05 7.97
CA ARG A 146 12.59 -0.77 9.01
C ARG A 146 14.09 -0.98 8.82
N CYS A 147 14.55 -1.03 7.57
CA CYS A 147 15.98 -1.17 7.27
C CYS A 147 16.83 0.03 7.75
N GLU A 148 16.23 1.21 7.84
CA GLU A 148 16.88 2.42 8.36
C GLU A 148 16.68 2.59 9.87
N PHE A 149 15.63 1.99 10.42
CA PHE A 149 15.24 2.14 11.81
C PHE A 149 15.94 1.10 12.69
N THR A 150 15.49 -0.14 12.69
CA THR A 150 16.11 -1.26 13.39
C THR A 150 15.65 -2.55 12.69
N PRO A 151 16.55 -3.25 11.99
CA PRO A 151 16.17 -4.48 11.29
C PRO A 151 15.65 -5.56 12.23
N LEU A 152 16.22 -5.64 13.41
CA LEU A 152 15.81 -6.54 14.49
C LEU A 152 15.54 -5.72 15.74
N ALA A 153 14.42 -5.93 16.39
CA ALA A 153 14.16 -5.38 17.70
C ALA A 153 15.16 -5.96 18.72
N PRO A 154 15.60 -5.18 19.71
CA PRO A 154 16.36 -5.74 20.82
C PRO A 154 15.57 -6.87 21.49
N PRO A 155 16.23 -7.96 21.94
CA PRO A 155 15.55 -9.03 22.67
C PRO A 155 14.79 -8.50 23.88
N GLN A 156 13.60 -9.02 24.10
CA GLN A 156 12.75 -8.68 25.23
C GLN A 156 12.47 -9.92 26.09
N PRO A 157 12.14 -9.75 27.37
CA PRO A 157 11.69 -10.88 28.19
C PRO A 157 10.50 -11.59 27.55
N GLY A 158 10.64 -12.90 27.31
CA GLY A 158 9.65 -13.73 26.62
C GLY A 158 9.93 -14.00 25.15
N ASP A 159 10.96 -13.41 24.57
CA ASP A 159 11.45 -13.81 23.25
C ASP A 159 12.00 -15.24 23.34
N PHE A 160 11.72 -16.04 22.30
CA PHE A 160 12.26 -17.39 22.24
C PHE A 160 13.77 -17.35 21.99
N GLU A 161 14.50 -18.11 22.78
CA GLU A 161 15.88 -18.45 22.46
C GLU A 161 15.85 -19.34 21.21
N THR A 162 16.50 -18.92 20.14
CA THR A 162 16.72 -19.77 18.99
C THR A 162 17.79 -20.80 19.35
N GLU A 163 17.41 -22.08 19.39
CA GLU A 163 18.35 -23.20 19.50
C GLU A 163 19.33 -23.25 18.31
#